data_bb8adfba209483434051b158f645aa6e
#
_entry.id   bb8adfba209483434051b158f645aa6e
#
_cell.length_a   1.000
_cell.length_b   1.000
_cell.length_c   1.000
_cell.angle_alpha   90.00
_cell.angle_beta   90.00
_cell.angle_gamma   90.00
#
_symmetry.space_group_name_H-M   'P 1'
#
loop_
_entity.id
_entity.type
_entity.pdbx_description
1 polymer ?
#
loop_
_entity_poly.entity_id
_entity_poly.type
_entity_poly.pdbx_seq_one_letter_code
_entity_poly.pdbx_strand_id
1 'polypeptide(L)'
;MSGAEISPAARAFDTIAGIFDARFTPWLSVAAQRRAVRTALARAFPRGSRLLEVGGGTGDDAAWLLGHGRSVLMTDAGPAMTQVASAKLARFPDARVETVQAEGMEAFATRLATEGVGKFDGVYSNFAGLNCVTDLSPFARGLASLVRPGGQALLVIFGTFSPGEMITECLRGRPQNALRRLKKGDVPARLSGQHFTVRYHRRADLARAMAPWFTLVETRAIGLFVPPSAAEPWISNYPRLIGLFEALDKILARPLAIFGDHILYRLVRTDEPAPPAAQP
;
A
#
# COMPACT_ATOMS: atom_id res chain seq x y z
N MET A 1 -27.82 8.23 4.65
CA MET A 1 -26.46 7.74 4.36
C MET A 1 -25.78 8.83 3.54
N SER A 2 -25.00 9.71 4.20
CA SER A 2 -24.19 10.71 3.50
C SER A 2 -23.09 9.96 2.78
N GLY A 3 -23.17 9.85 1.45
CA GLY A 3 -22.08 9.27 0.66
C GLY A 3 -20.83 10.13 0.86
N ALA A 4 -19.84 9.64 1.57
CA ALA A 4 -18.56 10.32 1.68
C ALA A 4 -18.05 10.62 0.26
N GLU A 5 -17.72 11.86 -0.02
CA GLU A 5 -17.23 12.27 -1.33
C GLU A 5 -15.94 11.48 -1.67
N ILE A 6 -15.92 10.88 -2.87
CA ILE A 6 -14.75 10.10 -3.34
C ILE A 6 -13.56 11.05 -3.46
N SER A 7 -12.43 10.68 -2.87
CA SER A 7 -11.22 11.50 -2.88
C SER A 7 -10.73 11.77 -4.32
N PRO A 8 -10.05 12.90 -4.58
CA PRO A 8 -9.48 13.20 -5.91
C PRO A 8 -8.55 12.10 -6.42
N ALA A 9 -7.77 11.48 -5.54
CA ALA A 9 -6.89 10.36 -5.88
C ALA A 9 -7.71 9.14 -6.32
N ALA A 10 -8.73 8.74 -5.56
CA ALA A 10 -9.59 7.62 -5.93
C ALA A 10 -10.28 7.84 -7.28
N ARG A 11 -10.82 9.05 -7.53
CA ARG A 11 -11.37 9.41 -8.85
C ARG A 11 -10.33 9.26 -9.97
N ALA A 12 -9.09 9.70 -9.74
CA ALA A 12 -8.03 9.59 -10.74
C ALA A 12 -7.69 8.12 -11.08
N PHE A 13 -7.61 7.26 -10.07
CA PHE A 13 -7.34 5.83 -10.26
C PHE A 13 -8.54 5.10 -10.88
N ASP A 14 -9.76 5.46 -10.54
CA ASP A 14 -10.97 4.88 -11.13
C ASP A 14 -11.03 5.09 -12.66
N THR A 15 -10.50 6.20 -13.19
CA THR A 15 -10.48 6.44 -14.64
C THR A 15 -9.70 5.39 -15.43
N ILE A 16 -8.81 4.66 -14.76
CA ILE A 16 -7.97 3.63 -15.40
C ILE A 16 -8.23 2.23 -14.87
N ALA A 17 -9.22 2.03 -14.01
CA ALA A 17 -9.46 0.73 -13.37
C ALA A 17 -9.58 -0.42 -14.38
N GLY A 18 -10.32 -0.22 -15.46
CA GLY A 18 -10.51 -1.25 -16.49
C GLY A 18 -9.26 -1.61 -17.30
N ILE A 19 -8.23 -0.75 -17.32
CA ILE A 19 -6.97 -0.98 -18.05
C ILE A 19 -5.78 -1.10 -17.12
N PHE A 20 -5.99 -1.01 -15.80
CA PHE A 20 -4.92 -0.95 -14.80
C PHE A 20 -3.98 -2.15 -14.89
N ASP A 21 -4.53 -3.36 -14.89
CA ASP A 21 -3.75 -4.58 -14.95
C ASP A 21 -3.01 -4.70 -16.29
N ALA A 22 -3.68 -4.45 -17.41
CA ALA A 22 -3.08 -4.50 -18.72
C ALA A 22 -1.91 -3.50 -18.88
N ARG A 23 -2.00 -2.35 -18.19
CA ARG A 23 -0.97 -1.32 -18.21
C ARG A 23 0.24 -1.70 -17.36
N PHE A 24 0.04 -2.20 -16.14
CA PHE A 24 1.12 -2.35 -15.16
C PHE A 24 1.67 -3.77 -15.04
N THR A 25 0.89 -4.80 -15.36
CA THR A 25 1.34 -6.21 -15.29
C THR A 25 2.55 -6.52 -16.17
N PRO A 26 2.69 -5.97 -17.39
CA PRO A 26 3.85 -6.24 -18.22
C PRO A 26 5.16 -5.63 -17.71
N TRP A 27 5.10 -4.71 -16.75
CA TRP A 27 6.27 -4.00 -16.25
C TRP A 27 7.08 -4.84 -15.28
N LEU A 28 8.28 -5.24 -15.69
CA LEU A 28 9.14 -6.14 -14.92
C LEU A 28 9.64 -5.53 -13.63
N SER A 29 9.86 -4.21 -13.58
CA SER A 29 10.24 -3.52 -12.33
C SER A 29 9.11 -3.58 -11.29
N VAL A 30 7.86 -3.35 -11.71
CA VAL A 30 6.69 -3.44 -10.84
C VAL A 30 6.49 -4.89 -10.36
N ALA A 31 6.65 -5.87 -11.27
CA ALA A 31 6.57 -7.29 -10.92
C ALA A 31 7.66 -7.69 -9.91
N ALA A 32 8.89 -7.18 -10.04
CA ALA A 32 10.00 -7.42 -9.13
C ALA A 32 9.72 -6.83 -7.73
N GLN A 33 9.29 -5.57 -7.66
CA GLN A 33 8.90 -4.93 -6.40
C GLN A 33 7.74 -5.69 -5.74
N ARG A 34 6.73 -6.12 -6.49
CA ARG A 34 5.60 -6.92 -6.00
C ARG A 34 6.05 -8.26 -5.43
N ARG A 35 6.99 -8.96 -6.09
CA ARG A 35 7.58 -10.20 -5.55
C ARG A 35 8.27 -9.97 -4.20
N ALA A 36 9.00 -8.87 -4.04
CA ALA A 36 9.64 -8.51 -2.78
C ALA A 36 8.61 -8.30 -1.66
N VAL A 37 7.52 -7.57 -1.93
CA VAL A 37 6.42 -7.37 -0.98
C VAL A 37 5.72 -8.68 -0.66
N ARG A 38 5.34 -9.50 -1.65
CA ARG A 38 4.70 -10.80 -1.45
C ARG A 38 5.56 -11.76 -0.61
N THR A 39 6.88 -11.70 -0.78
CA THR A 39 7.80 -12.45 0.08
C THR A 39 7.71 -12.01 1.55
N ALA A 40 7.59 -10.71 1.80
CA ALA A 40 7.42 -10.18 3.16
C ALA A 40 6.05 -10.54 3.73
N LEU A 41 4.97 -10.43 2.92
CA LEU A 41 3.61 -10.84 3.31
C LEU A 41 3.55 -12.32 3.68
N ALA A 42 4.18 -13.20 2.87
CA ALA A 42 4.21 -14.64 3.15
C ALA A 42 4.91 -15.00 4.46
N ARG A 43 5.97 -14.23 4.81
CA ARG A 43 6.71 -14.41 6.08
C ARG A 43 5.93 -13.91 7.29
N ALA A 44 5.25 -12.78 7.14
CA ALA A 44 4.49 -12.17 8.23
C ALA A 44 3.16 -12.88 8.51
N PHE A 45 2.53 -13.42 7.47
CA PHE A 45 1.20 -13.99 7.52
C PHE A 45 1.21 -15.45 7.07
N PRO A 46 1.21 -16.43 7.99
CA PRO A 46 1.14 -17.86 7.66
C PRO A 46 -0.20 -18.21 6.98
N ARG A 47 -0.30 -19.43 6.43
CA ARG A 47 -1.56 -19.95 5.90
C ARG A 47 -2.61 -19.97 7.00
N GLY A 48 -3.87 -19.70 6.65
CA GLY A 48 -4.97 -19.56 7.58
C GLY A 48 -5.12 -18.17 8.20
N SER A 49 -4.17 -17.26 7.99
CA SER A 49 -4.30 -15.88 8.47
C SER A 49 -5.49 -15.18 7.84
N ARG A 50 -6.18 -14.39 8.64
CA ARG A 50 -7.26 -13.51 8.24
C ARG A 50 -6.74 -12.08 8.12
N LEU A 51 -6.80 -11.50 6.92
CA LEU A 51 -6.12 -10.26 6.58
C LEU A 51 -7.09 -9.17 6.12
N LEU A 52 -6.74 -7.92 6.46
CA LEU A 52 -7.33 -6.72 5.87
C LEU A 52 -6.34 -6.12 4.87
N GLU A 53 -6.76 -5.90 3.63
CA GLU A 53 -6.03 -5.11 2.64
C GLU A 53 -6.63 -3.72 2.54
N VAL A 54 -5.77 -2.69 2.54
CA VAL A 54 -6.19 -1.30 2.38
C VAL A 54 -5.52 -0.69 1.14
N GLY A 55 -6.34 -0.15 0.23
CA GLY A 55 -5.88 0.37 -1.04
C GLY A 55 -5.44 -0.74 -1.99
N GLY A 56 -6.23 -1.82 -2.08
CA GLY A 56 -5.87 -3.00 -2.86
C GLY A 56 -6.03 -2.87 -4.37
N GLY A 57 -6.57 -1.75 -4.86
CA GLY A 57 -6.76 -1.47 -6.28
C GLY A 57 -7.61 -2.55 -6.96
N THR A 58 -7.08 -3.20 -7.98
CA THR A 58 -7.73 -4.29 -8.72
C THR A 58 -7.62 -5.67 -8.06
N GLY A 59 -7.08 -5.78 -6.83
CA GLY A 59 -7.08 -7.01 -6.04
C GLY A 59 -5.99 -8.03 -6.37
N ASP A 60 -4.89 -7.65 -7.01
CA ASP A 60 -3.83 -8.58 -7.41
C ASP A 60 -3.11 -9.24 -6.23
N ASP A 61 -2.86 -8.49 -5.14
CA ASP A 61 -2.21 -9.04 -3.96
C ASP A 61 -3.18 -9.84 -3.11
N ALA A 62 -4.46 -9.41 -3.02
CA ALA A 62 -5.53 -10.21 -2.43
C ALA A 62 -5.68 -11.56 -3.14
N ALA A 63 -5.77 -11.58 -4.48
CA ALA A 63 -5.88 -12.81 -5.27
C ALA A 63 -4.70 -13.75 -4.99
N TRP A 64 -3.48 -13.20 -4.89
CA TRP A 64 -2.31 -14.00 -4.59
C TRP A 64 -2.37 -14.59 -3.17
N LEU A 65 -2.74 -13.82 -2.16
CA LEU A 65 -2.86 -14.30 -0.77
C LEU A 65 -3.96 -15.35 -0.61
N LEU A 66 -5.12 -15.14 -1.21
CA LEU A 66 -6.23 -16.10 -1.26
C LEU A 66 -5.78 -17.41 -1.89
N GLY A 67 -5.09 -17.36 -3.04
CA GLY A 67 -4.54 -18.53 -3.69
C GLY A 67 -3.47 -19.27 -2.86
N HIS A 68 -2.94 -18.61 -1.83
CA HIS A 68 -1.97 -19.19 -0.89
C HIS A 68 -2.58 -19.53 0.49
N GLY A 69 -3.91 -19.65 0.58
CA GLY A 69 -4.63 -20.13 1.76
C GLY A 69 -4.72 -19.11 2.90
N ARG A 70 -4.88 -17.83 2.59
CA ARG A 70 -5.29 -16.78 3.53
C ARG A 70 -6.72 -16.35 3.20
N SER A 71 -7.44 -15.80 4.15
CA SER A 71 -8.68 -15.08 3.89
C SER A 71 -8.42 -13.57 3.87
N VAL A 72 -9.06 -12.84 2.95
CA VAL A 72 -8.79 -11.41 2.74
C VAL A 72 -10.09 -10.64 2.65
N LEU A 73 -10.26 -9.65 3.53
CA LEU A 73 -11.15 -8.53 3.31
C LEU A 73 -10.34 -7.42 2.66
N MET A 74 -10.63 -7.11 1.41
CA MET A 74 -9.95 -6.07 0.65
C MET A 74 -10.79 -4.79 0.65
N THR A 75 -10.13 -3.65 0.86
CA THR A 75 -10.74 -2.33 0.70
C THR A 75 -9.96 -1.48 -0.30
N ASP A 76 -10.67 -0.63 -1.03
CA ASP A 76 -10.11 0.43 -1.84
C ASP A 76 -11.06 1.64 -1.83
N ALA A 77 -10.51 2.83 -2.04
CA ALA A 77 -11.30 4.06 -2.06
C ALA A 77 -12.07 4.25 -3.38
N GLY A 78 -11.63 3.59 -4.46
CA GLY A 78 -12.20 3.70 -5.80
C GLY A 78 -13.29 2.65 -6.05
N PRO A 79 -14.55 3.05 -6.31
CA PRO A 79 -15.61 2.10 -6.64
C PRO A 79 -15.35 1.33 -7.93
N ALA A 80 -14.72 1.93 -8.95
CA ALA A 80 -14.37 1.19 -10.16
C ALA A 80 -13.25 0.18 -9.92
N MET A 81 -12.26 0.51 -9.05
CA MET A 81 -11.24 -0.43 -8.61
C MET A 81 -11.85 -1.62 -7.87
N THR A 82 -12.73 -1.38 -6.90
CA THR A 82 -13.39 -2.46 -6.14
C THR A 82 -14.33 -3.30 -7.00
N GLN A 83 -14.92 -2.74 -8.03
CA GLN A 83 -15.71 -3.50 -9.01
C GLN A 83 -14.84 -4.50 -9.78
N VAL A 84 -13.69 -4.06 -10.30
CA VAL A 84 -12.71 -4.93 -10.97
C VAL A 84 -12.18 -6.01 -10.03
N ALA A 85 -11.84 -5.61 -8.80
CA ALA A 85 -11.38 -6.54 -7.77
C ALA A 85 -12.45 -7.58 -7.42
N SER A 86 -13.71 -7.19 -7.25
CA SER A 86 -14.82 -8.10 -6.97
C SER A 86 -14.99 -9.16 -8.04
N ALA A 87 -14.90 -8.76 -9.31
CA ALA A 87 -14.96 -9.71 -10.43
C ALA A 87 -13.76 -10.68 -10.43
N LYS A 88 -12.54 -10.17 -10.17
CA LYS A 88 -11.31 -10.97 -10.10
C LYS A 88 -11.35 -11.97 -8.94
N LEU A 89 -11.86 -11.55 -7.78
CA LEU A 89 -11.87 -12.33 -6.56
C LEU A 89 -13.11 -13.22 -6.38
N ALA A 90 -14.11 -13.15 -7.26
CA ALA A 90 -15.35 -13.91 -7.18
C ALA A 90 -15.16 -15.43 -7.09
N ARG A 91 -14.03 -15.94 -7.59
CA ARG A 91 -13.66 -17.37 -7.52
C ARG A 91 -13.18 -17.83 -6.14
N PHE A 92 -12.95 -16.92 -5.21
CA PHE A 92 -12.46 -17.22 -3.87
C PHE A 92 -13.57 -17.00 -2.84
N PRO A 93 -14.07 -18.05 -2.18
CA PRO A 93 -15.18 -17.94 -1.22
C PRO A 93 -14.81 -17.11 0.03
N ASP A 94 -13.51 -17.05 0.37
CA ASP A 94 -12.99 -16.33 1.54
C ASP A 94 -12.62 -14.87 1.21
N ALA A 95 -13.00 -14.37 0.01
CA ALA A 95 -12.79 -13.00 -0.39
C ALA A 95 -13.99 -12.13 -0.04
N ARG A 96 -13.72 -10.94 0.49
CA ARG A 96 -14.70 -9.86 0.63
C ARG A 96 -14.06 -8.58 0.09
N VAL A 97 -14.80 -7.81 -0.71
CA VAL A 97 -14.33 -6.55 -1.29
C VAL A 97 -15.29 -5.44 -0.91
N GLU A 98 -14.76 -4.32 -0.43
CA GLU A 98 -15.56 -3.17 -0.03
C GLU A 98 -14.94 -1.85 -0.47
N THR A 99 -15.77 -0.87 -0.80
CA THR A 99 -15.32 0.50 -1.10
C THR A 99 -15.21 1.29 0.19
N VAL A 100 -13.98 1.54 0.63
CA VAL A 100 -13.68 2.26 1.89
C VAL A 100 -12.44 3.13 1.69
N GLN A 101 -12.54 4.41 2.02
CA GLN A 101 -11.40 5.31 2.08
C GLN A 101 -10.61 5.08 3.38
N ALA A 102 -9.29 5.24 3.35
CA ALA A 102 -8.44 5.02 4.52
C ALA A 102 -8.79 5.97 5.68
N GLU A 103 -9.23 7.20 5.38
CA GLU A 103 -9.71 8.17 6.36
C GLU A 103 -11.00 7.72 7.06
N GLY A 104 -11.79 6.88 6.41
CA GLY A 104 -13.03 6.30 6.96
C GLY A 104 -12.83 5.03 7.78
N MET A 105 -11.60 4.63 8.07
CA MET A 105 -11.28 3.35 8.69
C MET A 105 -11.86 3.19 10.12
N GLU A 106 -12.05 4.28 10.87
CA GLU A 106 -12.69 4.23 12.18
C GLU A 106 -14.17 3.86 12.08
N ALA A 107 -14.92 4.53 11.21
CA ALA A 107 -16.33 4.23 10.96
C ALA A 107 -16.50 2.81 10.39
N PHE A 108 -15.58 2.39 9.53
CA PHE A 108 -15.52 1.03 9.01
C PHE A 108 -15.31 0.00 10.12
N ALA A 109 -14.39 0.26 11.05
CA ALA A 109 -14.14 -0.60 12.19
C ALA A 109 -15.37 -0.74 13.11
N THR A 110 -16.05 0.38 13.37
CA THR A 110 -17.29 0.40 14.17
C THR A 110 -18.38 -0.45 13.50
N ARG A 111 -18.57 -0.29 12.17
CA ARG A 111 -19.53 -1.08 11.42
C ARG A 111 -19.22 -2.58 11.45
N LEU A 112 -17.97 -2.99 11.21
CA LEU A 112 -17.56 -4.38 11.25
C LEU A 112 -17.77 -5.00 12.65
N ALA A 113 -17.53 -4.23 13.72
CA ALA A 113 -17.80 -4.69 15.08
C ALA A 113 -19.29 -4.91 15.30
N THR A 114 -20.16 -4.04 14.80
CA THR A 114 -21.63 -4.21 14.86
C THR A 114 -22.09 -5.42 14.04
N GLU A 115 -21.47 -5.71 12.92
CA GLU A 115 -21.69 -6.90 12.11
C GLU A 115 -21.16 -8.19 12.75
N GLY A 116 -20.51 -8.13 13.92
CA GLY A 116 -19.90 -9.28 14.58
C GLY A 116 -18.64 -9.81 13.89
N VAL A 117 -18.02 -9.01 13.02
CA VAL A 117 -16.80 -9.39 12.32
C VAL A 117 -15.63 -9.39 13.28
N GLY A 118 -15.02 -10.56 13.51
CA GLY A 118 -13.88 -10.72 14.42
C GLY A 118 -12.62 -9.99 13.93
N LYS A 119 -11.63 -9.89 14.81
CA LYS A 119 -10.34 -9.20 14.53
C LYS A 119 -9.56 -9.92 13.43
N PHE A 120 -8.70 -9.15 12.74
CA PHE A 120 -7.74 -9.63 11.76
C PHE A 120 -6.41 -10.00 12.42
N ASP A 121 -5.72 -11.00 11.86
CA ASP A 121 -4.34 -11.35 12.23
C ASP A 121 -3.36 -10.27 11.75
N GLY A 122 -3.72 -9.56 10.70
CA GLY A 122 -2.96 -8.43 10.25
C GLY A 122 -3.63 -7.62 9.16
N VAL A 123 -2.96 -6.52 8.85
CA VAL A 123 -3.34 -5.60 7.78
C VAL A 123 -2.14 -5.36 6.88
N TYR A 124 -2.40 -5.13 5.61
CA TYR A 124 -1.37 -4.64 4.70
C TYR A 124 -1.93 -3.59 3.73
N SER A 125 -1.03 -2.72 3.28
CA SER A 125 -1.28 -1.76 2.22
C SER A 125 -0.05 -1.72 1.32
N ASN A 126 -0.23 -1.86 0.01
CA ASN A 126 0.86 -1.94 -0.95
C ASN A 126 0.79 -0.81 -1.99
N PHE A 127 1.93 -0.53 -2.63
CA PHE A 127 2.07 0.44 -3.72
C PHE A 127 1.50 1.83 -3.42
N ALA A 128 1.84 2.35 -2.23
CA ALA A 128 1.71 3.76 -1.90
C ALA A 128 0.28 4.34 -1.88
N GLY A 129 -0.77 3.52 -1.78
CA GLY A 129 -2.14 4.01 -1.60
C GLY A 129 -2.26 4.99 -0.42
N LEU A 130 -1.56 4.72 0.69
CA LEU A 130 -1.51 5.59 1.86
C LEU A 130 -0.80 6.93 1.65
N ASN A 131 -0.05 7.11 0.57
CA ASN A 131 0.50 8.42 0.22
C ASN A 131 -0.56 9.41 -0.31
N CYS A 132 -1.75 8.93 -0.63
CA CYS A 132 -2.89 9.78 -0.96
C CYS A 132 -3.66 10.26 0.28
N VAL A 133 -3.29 9.79 1.47
CA VAL A 133 -3.89 10.15 2.77
C VAL A 133 -3.03 11.22 3.43
N THR A 134 -3.64 12.34 3.79
CA THR A 134 -2.93 13.46 4.41
C THR A 134 -2.65 13.23 5.88
N ASP A 135 -3.65 12.74 6.64
CA ASP A 135 -3.54 12.39 8.06
C ASP A 135 -3.77 10.89 8.27
N LEU A 136 -2.73 10.21 8.75
CA LEU A 136 -2.79 8.78 9.03
C LEU A 136 -3.41 8.45 10.41
N SER A 137 -3.75 9.46 11.23
CA SER A 137 -4.24 9.21 12.59
C SER A 137 -5.60 8.50 12.62
N PRO A 138 -6.62 8.89 11.82
CA PRO A 138 -7.89 8.15 11.76
C PRO A 138 -7.69 6.72 11.25
N PHE A 139 -6.84 6.54 10.25
CA PHE A 139 -6.47 5.22 9.74
C PHE A 139 -5.87 4.33 10.85
N ALA A 140 -4.90 4.85 11.62
CA ALA A 140 -4.25 4.11 12.69
C ALA A 140 -5.23 3.71 13.81
N ARG A 141 -6.14 4.62 14.20
CA ARG A 141 -7.20 4.34 15.20
C ARG A 141 -8.15 3.24 14.72
N GLY A 142 -8.59 3.31 13.47
CA GLY A 142 -9.41 2.26 12.87
C GLY A 142 -8.70 0.90 12.87
N LEU A 143 -7.43 0.87 12.46
CA LEU A 143 -6.64 -0.38 12.49
C LEU A 143 -6.45 -0.93 13.91
N ALA A 144 -6.28 -0.07 14.92
CA ALA A 144 -6.19 -0.50 16.32
C ALA A 144 -7.44 -1.26 16.77
N SER A 145 -8.60 -0.90 16.22
CA SER A 145 -9.87 -1.56 16.49
C SER A 145 -10.04 -2.85 15.68
N LEU A 146 -9.39 -2.99 14.54
CA LEU A 146 -9.56 -4.12 13.61
C LEU A 146 -8.52 -5.23 13.78
N VAL A 147 -7.28 -4.89 14.15
CA VAL A 147 -6.19 -5.86 14.28
C VAL A 147 -6.10 -6.32 15.72
N ARG A 148 -5.96 -7.64 15.93
CA ARG A 148 -5.78 -8.22 17.27
C ARG A 148 -4.43 -7.80 17.89
N PRO A 149 -4.29 -7.74 19.22
CA PRO A 149 -3.00 -7.64 19.88
C PRO A 149 -2.01 -8.67 19.37
N GLY A 150 -0.75 -8.26 19.16
CA GLY A 150 0.29 -9.09 18.53
C GLY A 150 0.13 -9.28 17.01
N GLY A 151 -0.98 -8.84 16.41
CA GLY A 151 -1.16 -8.82 14.97
C GLY A 151 -0.21 -7.83 14.28
N GLN A 152 -0.04 -7.94 12.96
CA GLN A 152 0.96 -7.17 12.23
C GLN A 152 0.34 -6.23 11.22
N ALA A 153 0.99 -5.08 11.00
CA ALA A 153 0.71 -4.19 9.89
C ALA A 153 1.93 -4.10 8.97
N LEU A 154 1.75 -4.39 7.66
CA LEU A 154 2.77 -4.22 6.63
C LEU A 154 2.33 -3.09 5.70
N LEU A 155 2.97 -1.94 5.81
CA LEU A 155 2.62 -0.73 5.07
C LEU A 155 3.73 -0.39 4.10
N VAL A 156 3.43 -0.36 2.80
CA VAL A 156 4.38 -0.04 1.73
C VAL A 156 4.01 1.32 1.15
N ILE A 157 4.82 2.32 1.45
CA ILE A 157 4.64 3.70 1.01
C ILE A 157 5.86 4.20 0.25
N PHE A 158 5.72 5.27 -0.52
CA PHE A 158 6.86 5.89 -1.20
C PHE A 158 7.95 6.29 -0.21
N GLY A 159 9.21 5.98 -0.56
CA GLY A 159 10.37 6.53 0.12
C GLY A 159 10.45 8.05 -0.09
N THR A 160 10.87 8.77 0.95
CA THR A 160 11.08 10.23 0.87
C THR A 160 12.36 10.60 0.12
N PHE A 161 13.28 9.65 -0.06
CA PHE A 161 14.51 9.83 -0.81
C PHE A 161 14.77 8.58 -1.65
N SER A 162 14.61 8.68 -2.96
CA SER A 162 14.80 7.58 -3.91
C SER A 162 15.83 7.96 -4.98
N PRO A 163 17.09 7.53 -4.82
CA PRO A 163 18.11 7.78 -5.84
C PRO A 163 17.74 7.24 -7.22
N GLY A 164 17.08 6.07 -7.26
CA GLY A 164 16.61 5.46 -8.51
C GLY A 164 15.62 6.36 -9.26
N GLU A 165 14.66 6.98 -8.55
CA GLU A 165 13.75 7.94 -9.20
C GLU A 165 14.49 9.22 -9.62
N MET A 166 15.37 9.74 -8.76
CA MET A 166 16.14 10.95 -9.07
C MET A 166 16.93 10.78 -10.36
N ILE A 167 17.65 9.68 -10.49
CA ILE A 167 18.42 9.34 -11.71
C ILE A 167 17.47 9.20 -12.90
N THR A 168 16.39 8.45 -12.76
CA THR A 168 15.43 8.19 -13.84
C THR A 168 14.79 9.49 -14.33
N GLU A 169 14.36 10.38 -13.44
CA GLU A 169 13.75 11.66 -13.83
C GLU A 169 14.75 12.60 -14.49
N CYS A 170 16.02 12.62 -14.04
CA CYS A 170 17.08 13.37 -14.71
C CYS A 170 17.33 12.83 -16.14
N LEU A 171 17.45 11.51 -16.31
CA LEU A 171 17.63 10.88 -17.62
C LEU A 171 16.44 11.12 -18.58
N ARG A 172 15.24 11.33 -18.02
CA ARG A 172 14.03 11.69 -18.79
C ARG A 172 13.93 13.19 -19.10
N GLY A 173 14.93 13.98 -18.76
CA GLY A 173 14.92 15.44 -18.96
C GLY A 173 13.98 16.19 -18.00
N ARG A 174 13.65 15.61 -16.84
CA ARG A 174 12.71 16.17 -15.85
C ARG A 174 13.37 16.39 -14.47
N PRO A 175 14.52 17.10 -14.37
CA PRO A 175 15.26 17.23 -13.12
C PRO A 175 14.45 17.89 -12.00
N GLN A 176 13.46 18.73 -12.33
CA GLN A 176 12.54 19.35 -11.36
C GLN A 176 11.73 18.30 -10.58
N ASN A 177 11.49 17.10 -11.14
CA ASN A 177 10.79 16.00 -10.47
C ASN A 177 11.71 15.18 -9.58
N ALA A 178 13.03 15.22 -9.80
CA ALA A 178 13.99 14.42 -9.05
C ALA A 178 13.95 14.70 -7.54
N LEU A 179 13.65 15.94 -7.15
CA LEU A 179 13.61 16.36 -5.75
C LEU A 179 12.20 16.48 -5.17
N ARG A 180 11.16 16.05 -5.92
CA ARG A 180 9.76 16.24 -5.52
C ARG A 180 9.42 15.56 -4.19
N ARG A 181 10.03 14.40 -3.89
CA ARG A 181 9.79 13.63 -2.67
C ARG A 181 10.38 14.26 -1.41
N LEU A 182 11.33 15.20 -1.56
CA LEU A 182 11.91 15.96 -0.45
C LEU A 182 11.01 17.11 0.04
N LYS A 183 10.00 17.48 -0.76
CA LYS A 183 9.06 18.55 -0.39
C LYS A 183 8.25 18.11 0.84
N LYS A 184 8.02 19.09 1.73
CA LYS A 184 7.12 18.92 2.88
C LYS A 184 5.67 19.18 2.46
N GLY A 185 4.73 18.48 3.10
CA GLY A 185 3.29 18.66 2.85
C GLY A 185 2.82 17.95 1.59
N ASP A 186 1.73 18.44 1.03
CA ASP A 186 1.07 17.84 -0.11
C ASP A 186 1.75 18.24 -1.41
N VAL A 187 2.09 17.25 -2.22
CA VAL A 187 2.77 17.42 -3.51
C VAL A 187 1.79 17.12 -4.63
N PRO A 188 1.61 18.04 -5.60
CA PRO A 188 0.73 17.79 -6.74
C PRO A 188 1.15 16.56 -7.53
N ALA A 189 0.16 15.74 -7.90
CA ALA A 189 0.30 14.59 -8.76
C ALA A 189 -0.77 14.60 -9.84
N ARG A 190 -0.53 13.87 -10.93
CA ARG A 190 -1.47 13.77 -12.05
C ARG A 190 -1.51 12.34 -12.59
N LEU A 191 -2.72 11.83 -12.82
CA LEU A 191 -2.94 10.54 -13.47
C LEU A 191 -4.09 10.69 -14.47
N SER A 192 -3.86 10.32 -15.72
CA SER A 192 -4.89 10.36 -16.79
C SER A 192 -5.66 11.68 -16.88
N GLY A 193 -4.95 12.81 -16.73
CA GLY A 193 -5.56 14.13 -16.78
C GLY A 193 -6.14 14.64 -15.45
N GLN A 194 -6.40 13.76 -14.50
CA GLN A 194 -6.91 14.11 -13.17
C GLN A 194 -5.79 14.59 -12.25
N HIS A 195 -6.05 15.65 -11.49
CA HIS A 195 -5.12 16.20 -10.51
C HIS A 195 -5.52 15.76 -9.10
N PHE A 196 -4.52 15.40 -8.30
CA PHE A 196 -4.66 15.07 -6.89
C PHE A 196 -3.37 15.41 -6.15
N THR A 197 -3.29 15.15 -4.87
CA THR A 197 -2.08 15.35 -4.08
C THR A 197 -1.59 14.05 -3.50
N VAL A 198 -0.26 13.97 -3.32
CA VAL A 198 0.38 12.89 -2.59
C VAL A 198 1.22 13.48 -1.46
N ARG A 199 1.28 12.77 -0.32
CA ARG A 199 2.13 13.12 0.80
C ARG A 199 3.20 12.06 0.99
N TYR A 200 4.46 12.49 1.00
CA TYR A 200 5.59 11.61 1.28
C TYR A 200 5.82 11.56 2.79
N HIS A 201 5.13 10.59 3.46
CA HIS A 201 5.24 10.41 4.90
C HIS A 201 6.64 9.97 5.29
N ARG A 202 7.23 10.66 6.27
CA ARG A 202 8.50 10.25 6.85
C ARG A 202 8.28 9.10 7.83
N ARG A 203 9.32 8.28 8.05
CA ARG A 203 9.29 7.21 9.05
C ARG A 203 8.78 7.68 10.42
N ALA A 204 9.24 8.87 10.88
CA ALA A 204 8.82 9.42 12.16
C ALA A 204 7.33 9.80 12.20
N ASP A 205 6.80 10.32 11.09
CA ASP A 205 5.39 10.72 10.99
C ASP A 205 4.49 9.48 11.00
N LEU A 206 4.86 8.44 10.24
CA LEU A 206 4.17 7.15 10.27
C LEU A 206 4.21 6.52 11.68
N ALA A 207 5.39 6.45 12.28
CA ALA A 207 5.53 5.86 13.62
C ALA A 207 4.71 6.62 14.67
N ARG A 208 4.67 7.96 14.60
CA ARG A 208 3.87 8.80 15.49
C ARG A 208 2.36 8.57 15.28
N ALA A 209 1.90 8.52 14.04
CA ALA A 209 0.49 8.29 13.72
C ALA A 209 0.01 6.91 14.19
N MET A 210 0.88 5.90 14.11
CA MET A 210 0.56 4.52 14.50
C MET A 210 0.67 4.28 16.01
N ALA A 211 1.40 5.14 16.74
CA ALA A 211 1.48 5.06 18.20
C ALA A 211 0.15 5.53 18.86
N PRO A 212 -0.19 5.01 20.05
CA PRO A 212 0.53 4.00 20.83
C PRO A 212 0.22 2.56 20.41
N TRP A 213 -0.70 2.36 19.49
CA TRP A 213 -1.29 1.05 19.18
C TRP A 213 -0.38 0.11 18.40
N PHE A 214 0.61 0.65 17.69
CA PHE A 214 1.52 -0.15 16.90
C PHE A 214 2.97 0.28 17.12
N THR A 215 3.85 -0.70 17.27
CA THR A 215 5.30 -0.48 17.37
C THR A 215 5.98 -0.85 16.05
N LEU A 216 6.77 0.07 15.50
CA LEU A 216 7.57 -0.17 14.30
C LEU A 216 8.76 -1.09 14.63
N VAL A 217 8.79 -2.27 14.01
CA VAL A 217 9.81 -3.30 14.30
C VAL A 217 10.76 -3.58 13.13
N GLU A 218 10.39 -3.25 11.90
CA GLU A 218 11.25 -3.42 10.73
C GLU A 218 10.99 -2.36 9.69
N THR A 219 12.07 -1.95 9.02
CA THR A 219 12.02 -1.09 7.84
C THR A 219 12.85 -1.74 6.73
N ARG A 220 12.31 -1.79 5.50
CA ARG A 220 12.98 -2.42 4.35
C ARG A 220 12.71 -1.62 3.09
N ALA A 221 13.73 -1.43 2.25
CA ALA A 221 13.55 -0.89 0.90
C ALA A 221 12.78 -1.89 0.01
N ILE A 222 11.94 -1.36 -0.85
CA ILE A 222 11.34 -2.04 -1.99
C ILE A 222 11.74 -1.24 -3.22
N GLY A 223 12.44 -1.88 -4.15
CA GLY A 223 13.03 -1.19 -5.29
C GLY A 223 14.18 -0.25 -4.86
N LEU A 224 15.22 -0.82 -4.24
CA LEU A 224 16.46 -0.10 -3.95
C LEU A 224 17.32 0.04 -5.22
N PHE A 225 17.60 -1.07 -5.88
CA PHE A 225 18.28 -1.16 -7.17
C PHE A 225 17.29 -1.41 -8.31
N VAL A 226 16.22 -2.17 -8.06
CA VAL A 226 15.12 -2.33 -9.02
C VAL A 226 14.53 -0.95 -9.30
N PRO A 227 14.61 -0.47 -10.56
CA PRO A 227 14.19 0.89 -10.91
C PRO A 227 12.70 1.13 -10.64
N PRO A 228 12.32 2.40 -10.40
CA PRO A 228 10.92 2.78 -10.25
C PRO A 228 10.14 2.60 -11.55
N SER A 229 8.81 2.58 -11.44
CA SER A 229 7.91 2.52 -12.60
C SER A 229 8.12 3.65 -13.62
N ALA A 230 8.76 4.75 -13.22
CA ALA A 230 9.17 5.83 -14.12
C ALA A 230 10.19 5.36 -15.17
N ALA A 231 10.95 4.29 -14.95
CA ALA A 231 11.88 3.71 -15.93
C ALA A 231 11.21 2.80 -16.96
N GLU A 232 9.91 2.52 -16.79
CA GLU A 232 9.17 1.67 -17.72
C GLU A 232 8.63 2.44 -18.96
N PRO A 233 8.47 1.79 -20.10
CA PRO A 233 8.70 0.35 -20.35
C PRO A 233 10.18 0.00 -20.68
N TRP A 234 11.07 0.99 -20.66
CA TRP A 234 12.46 0.83 -21.12
C TRP A 234 13.21 -0.27 -20.37
N ILE A 235 13.14 -0.30 -19.05
CA ILE A 235 13.89 -1.26 -18.22
C ILE A 235 13.40 -2.70 -18.39
N SER A 236 12.14 -2.90 -18.77
CA SER A 236 11.58 -4.23 -19.05
C SER A 236 12.22 -4.93 -20.26
N ASN A 237 12.95 -4.20 -21.11
CA ASN A 237 13.74 -4.80 -22.19
C ASN A 237 15.02 -5.50 -21.67
N TYR A 238 15.35 -5.33 -20.38
CA TYR A 238 16.57 -5.86 -19.77
C TYR A 238 16.29 -6.81 -18.59
N PRO A 239 15.62 -7.97 -18.81
CA PRO A 239 15.19 -8.86 -17.73
C PRO A 239 16.35 -9.42 -16.89
N ARG A 240 17.54 -9.64 -17.49
CA ARG A 240 18.74 -10.08 -16.76
C ARG A 240 19.24 -9.03 -15.78
N LEU A 241 19.14 -7.74 -16.15
CA LEU A 241 19.53 -6.62 -15.30
C LEU A 241 18.55 -6.49 -14.12
N ILE A 242 17.26 -6.63 -14.37
CA ILE A 242 16.24 -6.70 -13.31
C ILE A 242 16.54 -7.82 -12.33
N GLY A 243 16.89 -9.03 -12.82
CA GLY A 243 17.26 -10.16 -11.97
C GLY A 243 18.48 -9.88 -11.09
N LEU A 244 19.50 -9.20 -11.62
CA LEU A 244 20.66 -8.75 -10.85
C LEU A 244 20.24 -7.76 -9.76
N PHE A 245 19.43 -6.77 -10.10
CA PHE A 245 18.93 -5.77 -9.15
C PHE A 245 18.08 -6.41 -8.05
N GLU A 246 17.22 -7.38 -8.36
CA GLU A 246 16.48 -8.14 -7.35
C GLU A 246 17.43 -8.91 -6.39
N ALA A 247 18.53 -9.46 -6.90
CA ALA A 247 19.51 -10.15 -6.06
C ALA A 247 20.20 -9.17 -5.11
N LEU A 248 20.57 -7.97 -5.56
CA LEU A 248 21.16 -6.91 -4.73
C LEU A 248 20.13 -6.41 -3.69
N ASP A 249 18.88 -6.20 -4.09
CA ASP A 249 17.80 -5.78 -3.20
C ASP A 249 17.58 -6.78 -2.06
N LYS A 250 17.66 -8.09 -2.33
CA LYS A 250 17.52 -9.13 -1.29
C LYS A 250 18.56 -8.97 -0.16
N ILE A 251 19.76 -8.52 -0.48
CA ILE A 251 20.86 -8.38 0.46
C ILE A 251 20.85 -7.00 1.14
N LEU A 252 20.64 -5.93 0.37
CA LEU A 252 20.87 -4.56 0.80
C LEU A 252 19.61 -3.79 1.20
N ALA A 253 18.42 -4.35 0.96
CA ALA A 253 17.15 -3.68 1.25
C ALA A 253 16.93 -3.30 2.72
N ARG A 254 17.53 -4.02 3.69
CA ARG A 254 17.42 -3.67 5.11
C ARG A 254 18.42 -2.59 5.53
N PRO A 255 19.73 -2.74 5.31
CA PRO A 255 20.69 -1.72 5.72
C PRO A 255 20.51 -0.38 4.98
N LEU A 256 20.01 -0.41 3.75
CA LEU A 256 19.78 0.77 2.91
C LEU A 256 18.29 1.13 2.76
N ALA A 257 17.49 0.82 3.74
CA ALA A 257 16.02 0.92 3.66
C ALA A 257 15.51 2.33 3.26
N ILE A 258 16.21 3.39 3.65
CA ILE A 258 15.82 4.78 3.39
C ILE A 258 15.94 5.19 1.91
N PHE A 259 16.64 4.41 1.09
CA PHE A 259 16.92 4.70 -0.32
C PHE A 259 15.97 3.99 -1.30
N GLY A 260 15.03 3.19 -0.80
CA GLY A 260 14.07 2.48 -1.65
C GLY A 260 13.12 3.42 -2.40
N ASP A 261 12.68 2.98 -3.57
CA ASP A 261 11.56 3.61 -4.28
C ASP A 261 10.32 3.63 -3.38
N HIS A 262 10.01 2.47 -2.81
CA HIS A 262 9.06 2.34 -1.70
C HIS A 262 9.80 1.83 -0.45
N ILE A 263 9.18 2.05 0.70
CA ILE A 263 9.65 1.53 1.97
C ILE A 263 8.54 0.69 2.59
N LEU A 264 8.86 -0.56 2.90
CA LEU A 264 8.00 -1.42 3.68
C LEU A 264 8.29 -1.19 5.17
N TYR A 265 7.25 -0.82 5.90
CA TYR A 265 7.23 -0.72 7.36
C TYR A 265 6.45 -1.89 7.93
N ARG A 266 7.08 -2.68 8.78
CA ARG A 266 6.42 -3.73 9.55
C ARG A 266 6.24 -3.25 10.98
N LEU A 267 4.98 -3.21 11.41
CA LEU A 267 4.58 -2.80 12.75
C LEU A 267 3.87 -3.98 13.42
N VAL A 268 3.94 -4.01 14.74
CA VAL A 268 3.24 -5.01 15.58
C VAL A 268 2.24 -4.28 16.47
N ARG A 269 1.01 -4.77 16.51
CA ARG A 269 -0.04 -4.28 17.38
C ARG A 269 0.34 -4.52 18.85
N THR A 270 0.34 -3.46 19.65
CA THR A 270 0.59 -3.51 21.10
C THR A 270 -0.66 -4.03 21.83
N ASP A 271 -0.55 -4.22 23.15
CA ASP A 271 -1.68 -4.57 24.01
C ASP A 271 -2.51 -3.34 24.44
N GLU A 272 -2.10 -2.12 24.04
CA GLU A 272 -2.85 -0.89 24.34
C GLU A 272 -4.29 -1.00 23.86
N PRO A 273 -5.27 -0.57 24.68
CA PRO A 273 -6.68 -0.59 24.29
C PRO A 273 -6.91 0.12 22.95
N ALA A 274 -7.83 -0.41 22.17
CA ALA A 274 -8.30 0.32 21.00
C ALA A 274 -8.99 1.62 21.45
N PRO A 275 -8.92 2.70 20.65
CA PRO A 275 -9.65 3.93 20.98
C PRO A 275 -11.15 3.62 21.09
N PRO A 276 -11.89 4.39 21.91
CA PRO A 276 -13.34 4.26 21.94
C PRO A 276 -13.91 4.47 20.53
N ALA A 277 -15.01 3.76 20.23
CA ALA A 277 -15.69 3.93 18.95
C ALA A 277 -16.05 5.41 18.76
N ALA A 278 -15.83 5.94 17.55
CA ALA A 278 -16.28 7.27 17.22
C ALA A 278 -17.80 7.32 17.46
N GLN A 279 -18.24 8.28 18.26
CA GLN A 279 -19.68 8.53 18.44
C GLN A 279 -20.24 9.03 17.11
N PRO A 280 -21.44 8.58 16.71
CA PRO A 280 -22.07 8.95 15.44
C PRO A 280 -22.37 10.45 15.33
#